data_362bc97183188bad52c1e917d16db863
#
_entry.id   362bc97183188bad52c1e917d16db863
#
_cell.length_a   1.000
_cell.length_b   1.000
_cell.length_c   1.000
_cell.angle_alpha   90.00
_cell.angle_beta   90.00
_cell.angle_gamma   90.00
#
_symmetry.space_group_name_H-M   'P 1'
#
loop_
_entity.id
_entity.type
_entity.pdbx_description
1 polymer ?
#
loop_
_entity_poly.entity_id
_entity_poly.type
_entity_poly.pdbx_seq_one_letter_code
_entity_poly.pdbx_strand_id
1 'polypeptide(L)'
;GSEMCIGARGKGFKQVMQGFDYSRALIGLQCLAVAQQSLDETWRWLTERTAFGQNLSAFQGLTHPLAEYQTYVHAARMQCYHALWLKDNNLPHNAEAAMNKWWGPKLAFDVVKQCLLAHGHTGWGEDLPFAQRLRDVLGLQIGDGTAQIMKNIVAREYLPK
;
A
#
# COMPACT_ATOMS: atom_id res chain seq x y z
N GLY A 1 -13.77 35.71 7.74
CA GLY A 1 -13.90 34.30 7.58
C GLY A 1 -12.72 33.53 6.98
N SER A 2 -12.03 34.05 5.92
CA SER A 2 -10.91 33.33 5.27
C SER A 2 -9.67 33.20 6.16
N GLU A 3 -9.46 34.12 7.07
CA GLU A 3 -8.29 34.16 7.96
C GLU A 3 -8.24 33.01 8.97
N MET A 4 -9.40 32.43 9.36
CA MET A 4 -9.44 31.27 10.25
C MET A 4 -8.89 29.99 9.62
N CYS A 5 -8.85 29.91 8.29
CA CYS A 5 -8.35 28.73 7.56
C CYS A 5 -6.84 28.77 7.32
N ILE A 6 -6.16 29.91 7.58
CA ILE A 6 -4.74 30.12 7.27
C ILE A 6 -3.83 29.60 8.41
N GLY A 7 -4.36 29.43 9.62
CA GLY A 7 -3.56 29.09 10.80
C GLY A 7 -2.68 30.23 11.28
N ALA A 8 -1.79 29.96 12.22
CA ALA A 8 -0.91 30.95 12.79
C ALA A 8 0.20 31.36 11.80
N ARG A 9 0.42 32.68 11.64
CA ARG A 9 1.45 33.25 10.75
C ARG A 9 2.83 32.69 11.09
N GLY A 10 3.56 32.24 10.08
CA GLY A 10 4.91 31.64 10.20
C GLY A 10 4.96 30.18 10.63
N LYS A 11 3.82 29.53 10.88
CA LYS A 11 3.77 28.10 11.30
C LYS A 11 3.29 27.15 10.20
N GLY A 12 3.06 27.61 8.99
CA GLY A 12 2.51 26.84 7.88
C GLY A 12 3.34 25.59 7.53
N PHE A 13 4.67 25.71 7.52
CA PHE A 13 5.55 24.56 7.26
C PHE A 13 5.34 23.41 8.27
N LYS A 14 5.25 23.74 9.57
CA LYS A 14 4.99 22.74 10.62
C LYS A 14 3.63 22.07 10.43
N GLN A 15 2.61 22.84 10.07
CA GLN A 15 1.25 22.33 9.82
C GLN A 15 1.22 21.37 8.63
N VAL A 16 1.92 21.71 7.53
CA VAL A 16 2.04 20.84 6.36
C VAL A 16 2.75 19.53 6.71
N MET A 17 3.85 19.58 7.47
CA MET A 17 4.57 18.38 7.92
C MET A 17 3.68 17.47 8.77
N GLN A 18 2.90 18.02 9.68
CA GLN A 18 1.92 17.25 10.47
C GLN A 18 0.81 16.64 9.60
N GLY A 19 0.41 17.34 8.53
CA GLY A 19 -0.52 16.81 7.52
C GLY A 19 0.06 15.59 6.80
N PHE A 20 1.33 15.62 6.44
CA PHE A 20 2.01 14.49 5.81
C PHE A 20 2.09 13.25 6.71
N ASP A 21 2.27 13.40 8.01
CA ASP A 21 2.29 12.25 8.93
C ASP A 21 0.95 11.50 8.95
N TYR A 22 -0.15 12.21 8.69
CA TYR A 22 -1.47 11.61 8.52
C TYR A 22 -1.68 11.00 7.11
N SER A 23 -1.38 11.78 6.06
CA SER A 23 -1.58 11.35 4.67
C SER A 23 -0.76 10.11 4.33
N ARG A 24 0.44 9.95 4.87
CA ARG A 24 1.32 8.80 4.66
C ARG A 24 0.69 7.48 5.10
N ALA A 25 0.00 7.45 6.23
CA ALA A 25 -0.73 6.25 6.67
C ALA A 25 -1.90 5.93 5.74
N LEU A 26 -2.63 6.96 5.27
CA LEU A 26 -3.75 6.80 4.33
C LEU A 26 -3.28 6.33 2.95
N ILE A 27 -2.16 6.81 2.45
CA ILE A 27 -1.56 6.33 1.18
C ILE A 27 -1.24 4.84 1.28
N GLY A 28 -0.71 4.39 2.41
CA GLY A 28 -0.51 2.97 2.67
C GLY A 28 -1.82 2.19 2.54
N LEU A 29 -2.88 2.60 3.21
CA LEU A 29 -4.21 1.97 3.14
C LEU A 29 -4.79 1.97 1.73
N GLN A 30 -4.69 3.09 1.02
CA GLN A 30 -5.18 3.22 -0.36
C GLN A 30 -4.51 2.18 -1.28
N CYS A 31 -3.19 2.06 -1.21
CA CYS A 31 -2.46 1.07 -2.01
C CYS A 31 -2.82 -0.37 -1.61
N LEU A 32 -2.97 -0.64 -0.31
CA LEU A 32 -3.35 -1.96 0.18
C LEU A 32 -4.79 -2.34 -0.19
N ALA A 33 -5.69 -1.37 -0.36
CA ALA A 33 -7.04 -1.63 -0.87
C ALA A 33 -6.98 -2.09 -2.34
N VAL A 34 -6.14 -1.47 -3.17
CA VAL A 34 -5.91 -1.90 -4.56
C VAL A 34 -5.29 -3.30 -4.60
N ALA A 35 -4.34 -3.60 -3.72
CA ALA A 35 -3.73 -4.91 -3.60
C ALA A 35 -4.76 -5.98 -3.20
N GLN A 36 -5.59 -5.70 -2.19
CA GLN A 36 -6.63 -6.62 -1.73
C GLN A 36 -7.65 -6.92 -2.83
N GLN A 37 -8.15 -5.88 -3.51
CA GLN A 37 -9.08 -6.05 -4.62
C GLN A 37 -8.48 -6.93 -5.73
N SER A 38 -7.20 -6.75 -6.03
CA SER A 38 -6.49 -7.56 -7.02
C SER A 38 -6.36 -9.02 -6.60
N LEU A 39 -6.09 -9.27 -5.31
CA LEU A 39 -6.08 -10.63 -4.74
C LEU A 39 -7.46 -11.29 -4.82
N ASP A 40 -8.52 -10.58 -4.43
CA ASP A 40 -9.89 -11.11 -4.42
C ASP A 40 -10.34 -11.51 -5.83
N GLU A 41 -10.03 -10.70 -6.84
CA GLU A 41 -10.29 -11.01 -8.25
C GLU A 41 -9.46 -12.20 -8.72
N THR A 42 -8.20 -12.29 -8.30
CA THR A 42 -7.30 -13.39 -8.69
C THR A 42 -7.71 -14.71 -8.04
N TRP A 43 -8.09 -14.73 -6.77
CA TRP A 43 -8.61 -15.93 -6.12
C TRP A 43 -9.84 -16.48 -6.85
N ARG A 44 -10.75 -15.61 -7.28
CA ARG A 44 -11.92 -15.98 -8.08
C ARG A 44 -11.50 -16.54 -9.44
N TRP A 45 -10.63 -15.83 -10.15
CA TRP A 45 -10.08 -16.30 -11.42
C TRP A 45 -9.48 -17.70 -11.36
N LEU A 46 -8.72 -18.02 -10.32
CA LEU A 46 -8.11 -19.34 -10.16
C LEU A 46 -9.14 -20.46 -10.00
N THR A 47 -10.34 -20.17 -9.49
CA THR A 47 -11.42 -21.17 -9.37
C THR A 47 -12.23 -21.33 -10.65
N GLU A 48 -12.22 -20.36 -11.54
CA GLU A 48 -12.98 -20.35 -12.78
C GLU A 48 -12.16 -20.83 -13.98
N ARG A 49 -10.90 -20.45 -14.05
CA ARG A 49 -10.02 -20.76 -15.17
C ARG A 49 -9.45 -22.17 -15.05
N THR A 50 -9.58 -22.94 -16.14
CA THR A 50 -9.01 -24.28 -16.26
C THR A 50 -7.80 -24.32 -17.18
N ALA A 51 -6.80 -25.12 -16.81
CA ALA A 51 -5.67 -25.49 -17.64
C ALA A 51 -5.18 -26.89 -17.26
N PHE A 52 -4.65 -27.63 -18.21
CA PHE A 52 -4.17 -29.01 -18.00
C PHE A 52 -5.19 -29.94 -17.32
N GLY A 53 -6.48 -29.75 -17.66
CA GLY A 53 -7.57 -30.60 -17.18
C GLY A 53 -8.07 -30.30 -15.76
N GLN A 54 -7.64 -29.24 -15.12
CA GLN A 54 -8.08 -28.84 -13.77
C GLN A 54 -8.10 -27.31 -13.59
N ASN A 55 -8.75 -26.85 -12.52
CA ASN A 55 -8.78 -25.43 -12.20
C ASN A 55 -7.39 -24.93 -11.79
N LEU A 56 -7.08 -23.66 -12.08
CA LEU A 56 -5.79 -23.07 -11.71
C LEU A 56 -5.55 -23.10 -10.20
N SER A 57 -6.59 -23.10 -9.39
CA SER A 57 -6.51 -23.22 -7.92
C SER A 57 -5.87 -24.50 -7.41
N ALA A 58 -5.81 -25.55 -8.25
CA ALA A 58 -5.12 -26.81 -7.91
C ALA A 58 -3.58 -26.70 -7.99
N PHE A 59 -3.06 -25.65 -8.60
CA PHE A 59 -1.62 -25.47 -8.78
C PHE A 59 -1.00 -24.66 -7.64
N GLN A 60 -0.25 -25.29 -6.77
CA GLN A 60 0.41 -24.67 -5.62
C GLN A 60 1.38 -23.54 -6.03
N GLY A 61 2.02 -23.65 -7.21
CA GLY A 61 2.85 -22.58 -7.76
C GLY A 61 2.11 -21.24 -7.98
N LEU A 62 0.78 -21.26 -8.08
CA LEU A 62 -0.07 -20.05 -8.16
C LEU A 62 -0.64 -19.68 -6.79
N THR A 63 -1.11 -20.66 -6.02
CA THR A 63 -1.83 -20.39 -4.76
C THR A 63 -0.88 -19.98 -3.61
N HIS A 64 0.32 -20.57 -3.52
CA HIS A 64 1.26 -20.25 -2.44
C HIS A 64 1.72 -18.78 -2.45
N PRO A 65 2.19 -18.20 -3.58
CA PRO A 65 2.55 -16.78 -3.61
C PRO A 65 1.38 -15.86 -3.25
N LEU A 66 0.16 -16.19 -3.66
CA LEU A 66 -1.02 -15.38 -3.33
C LEU A 66 -1.36 -15.47 -1.84
N ALA A 67 -1.23 -16.64 -1.22
CA ALA A 67 -1.45 -16.81 0.22
C ALA A 67 -0.42 -16.02 1.05
N GLU A 68 0.84 -16.00 0.61
CA GLU A 68 1.90 -15.19 1.21
C GLU A 68 1.56 -13.70 1.11
N TYR A 69 1.20 -13.21 -0.06
CA TYR A 69 0.80 -11.82 -0.25
C TYR A 69 -0.47 -11.45 0.52
N GLN A 70 -1.44 -12.36 0.63
CA GLN A 70 -2.62 -12.14 1.46
C GLN A 70 -2.23 -11.88 2.93
N THR A 71 -1.25 -12.65 3.44
CA THR A 71 -0.71 -12.49 4.79
C THR A 71 -0.03 -11.13 4.96
N TYR A 72 0.81 -10.73 4.01
CA TYR A 72 1.52 -9.45 4.06
C TYR A 72 0.58 -8.25 3.95
N VAL A 73 -0.44 -8.31 3.09
CA VAL A 73 -1.46 -7.25 2.97
C VAL A 73 -2.23 -7.11 4.28
N HIS A 74 -2.58 -8.22 4.93
CA HIS A 74 -3.24 -8.19 6.24
C HIS A 74 -2.35 -7.52 7.29
N ALA A 75 -1.10 -7.93 7.42
CA ALA A 75 -0.15 -7.37 8.38
C ALA A 75 0.11 -5.88 8.14
N ALA A 76 0.33 -5.48 6.88
CA ALA A 76 0.54 -4.08 6.51
C ALA A 76 -0.68 -3.21 6.80
N ARG A 77 -1.90 -3.73 6.59
CA ARG A 77 -3.14 -3.03 6.94
C ARG A 77 -3.25 -2.79 8.44
N MET A 78 -2.92 -3.79 9.27
CA MET A 78 -2.92 -3.63 10.72
C MET A 78 -1.92 -2.57 11.18
N GLN A 79 -0.75 -2.49 10.53
CA GLN A 79 0.24 -1.45 10.81
C GLN A 79 -0.28 -0.05 10.45
N CYS A 80 -1.02 0.10 9.35
CA CYS A 80 -1.66 1.38 9.00
C CYS A 80 -2.69 1.79 10.06
N TYR A 81 -3.52 0.87 10.51
CA TYR A 81 -4.48 1.14 11.59
C TYR A 81 -3.79 1.48 12.91
N HIS A 82 -2.67 0.85 13.22
CA HIS A 82 -1.86 1.20 14.39
C HIS A 82 -1.34 2.65 14.31
N ALA A 83 -0.81 3.09 13.18
CA ALA A 83 -0.37 4.48 13.01
C ALA A 83 -1.53 5.48 13.17
N LEU A 84 -2.70 5.17 12.65
CA LEU A 84 -3.89 6.01 12.81
C LEU A 84 -4.39 6.03 14.25
N TRP A 85 -4.37 4.88 14.93
CA TRP A 85 -4.72 4.79 16.34
C TRP A 85 -3.78 5.61 17.23
N LEU A 86 -2.46 5.54 16.99
CA LEU A 86 -1.49 6.39 17.69
C LEU A 86 -1.81 7.87 17.52
N LYS A 87 -2.11 8.28 16.28
CA LYS A 87 -2.51 9.65 15.97
C LYS A 87 -3.76 10.09 16.74
N ASP A 88 -4.81 9.25 16.72
CA ASP A 88 -6.08 9.57 17.40
C ASP A 88 -5.93 9.68 18.92
N ASN A 89 -4.95 9.00 19.50
CA ASN A 89 -4.59 9.09 20.90
C ASN A 89 -3.50 10.14 21.21
N ASN A 90 -3.15 11.01 20.24
CA ASN A 90 -2.12 12.04 20.38
C ASN A 90 -0.74 11.49 20.78
N LEU A 91 -0.43 10.26 20.37
CA LEU A 91 0.86 9.62 20.57
C LEU A 91 1.81 9.86 19.38
N PRO A 92 3.14 9.79 19.58
CA PRO A 92 4.09 9.82 18.48
C PRO A 92 3.80 8.73 17.46
N HIS A 93 3.76 9.07 16.17
CA HIS A 93 3.39 8.16 15.08
C HIS A 93 4.14 8.42 13.77
N ASN A 94 5.16 9.27 13.80
CA ASN A 94 5.89 9.69 12.61
C ASN A 94 6.65 8.51 11.96
N ALA A 95 7.26 7.65 12.75
CA ALA A 95 7.95 6.46 12.26
C ALA A 95 6.95 5.48 11.62
N GLU A 96 5.83 5.19 12.28
CA GLU A 96 4.79 4.29 11.81
C GLU A 96 4.16 4.79 10.51
N ALA A 97 3.87 6.09 10.41
CA ALA A 97 3.37 6.70 9.18
C ALA A 97 4.38 6.58 8.03
N ALA A 98 5.67 6.79 8.31
CA ALA A 98 6.74 6.62 7.33
C ALA A 98 6.92 5.16 6.90
N MET A 99 6.80 4.20 7.83
CA MET A 99 6.80 2.76 7.52
C MET A 99 5.68 2.40 6.55
N ASN A 100 4.45 2.85 6.83
CA ASN A 100 3.30 2.58 5.99
C ASN A 100 3.46 3.15 4.58
N LYS A 101 4.02 4.36 4.48
CA LYS A 101 4.19 5.05 3.21
C LYS A 101 5.20 4.37 2.29
N TRP A 102 6.33 3.86 2.81
CA TRP A 102 7.30 3.20 1.94
C TRP A 102 6.92 1.75 1.66
N TRP A 103 6.33 1.04 2.62
CA TRP A 103 6.03 -0.38 2.49
C TRP A 103 4.71 -0.65 1.76
N GLY A 104 3.64 0.09 2.09
CA GLY A 104 2.31 -0.11 1.49
C GLY A 104 2.30 -0.06 -0.03
N PRO A 105 2.77 1.02 -0.68
CA PRO A 105 2.83 1.11 -2.14
C PRO A 105 3.76 0.07 -2.77
N LYS A 106 4.89 -0.25 -2.13
CA LYS A 106 5.81 -1.29 -2.62
C LYS A 106 5.14 -2.67 -2.60
N LEU A 107 4.55 -3.03 -1.48
CA LEU A 107 3.84 -4.31 -1.33
C LEU A 107 2.67 -4.39 -2.32
N ALA A 108 1.90 -3.33 -2.46
CA ALA A 108 0.79 -3.29 -3.41
C ALA A 108 1.26 -3.51 -4.86
N PHE A 109 2.39 -2.92 -5.25
CA PHE A 109 2.97 -3.14 -6.56
C PHE A 109 3.35 -4.62 -6.76
N ASP A 110 4.03 -5.23 -5.80
CA ASP A 110 4.44 -6.64 -5.86
C ASP A 110 3.21 -7.56 -5.95
N VAL A 111 2.16 -7.28 -5.19
CA VAL A 111 0.89 -8.02 -5.21
C VAL A 111 0.18 -7.89 -6.57
N VAL A 112 -0.04 -6.68 -7.06
CA VAL A 112 -0.74 -6.45 -8.34
C VAL A 112 0.03 -7.09 -9.49
N LYS A 113 1.36 -7.00 -9.49
CA LYS A 113 2.22 -7.69 -10.45
C LYS A 113 2.00 -9.21 -10.40
N GLN A 114 1.98 -9.82 -9.22
CA GLN A 114 1.75 -11.26 -9.08
C GLN A 114 0.36 -11.65 -9.57
N CYS A 115 -0.66 -10.84 -9.26
CA CYS A 115 -2.02 -11.05 -9.75
C CYS A 115 -2.08 -10.97 -11.28
N LEU A 116 -1.45 -9.99 -11.90
CA LEU A 116 -1.36 -9.87 -13.36
C LEU A 116 -0.73 -11.13 -13.97
N LEU A 117 0.39 -11.59 -13.41
CA LEU A 117 1.07 -12.80 -13.89
C LEU A 117 0.21 -14.05 -13.76
N ALA A 118 -0.58 -14.19 -12.68
CA ALA A 118 -1.50 -15.29 -12.48
C ALA A 118 -2.66 -15.32 -13.49
N HIS A 119 -3.03 -14.16 -14.06
CA HIS A 119 -4.00 -14.06 -15.16
C HIS A 119 -3.37 -14.29 -16.54
N GLY A 120 -2.04 -14.29 -16.64
CA GLY A 120 -1.31 -14.49 -17.89
C GLY A 120 -1.62 -13.42 -18.93
N HIS A 121 -1.85 -13.83 -20.20
CA HIS A 121 -2.15 -12.90 -21.28
C HIS A 121 -3.41 -12.05 -21.02
N THR A 122 -4.43 -12.63 -20.41
CA THR A 122 -5.66 -11.91 -20.03
C THR A 122 -5.37 -10.78 -19.05
N GLY A 123 -4.46 -10.99 -18.09
CA GLY A 123 -4.03 -9.96 -17.14
C GLY A 123 -3.18 -8.85 -17.75
N TRP A 124 -2.47 -9.17 -18.84
CA TRP A 124 -1.67 -8.19 -19.59
C TRP A 124 -2.54 -7.25 -20.44
N GLY A 125 -3.68 -7.73 -20.93
CA GLY A 125 -4.62 -6.94 -21.73
C GLY A 125 -5.22 -5.77 -20.96
N GLU A 126 -5.74 -4.78 -21.67
CA GLU A 126 -6.37 -3.59 -21.08
C GLU A 126 -7.83 -3.83 -20.65
N ASP A 127 -8.39 -5.00 -20.97
CA ASP A 127 -9.74 -5.40 -20.53
C ASP A 127 -9.82 -5.62 -19.01
N LEU A 128 -8.70 -5.91 -18.36
CA LEU A 128 -8.57 -6.02 -16.91
C LEU A 128 -7.73 -4.86 -16.33
N PRO A 129 -8.03 -4.40 -15.13
CA PRO A 129 -7.44 -3.15 -14.59
C PRO A 129 -6.01 -3.31 -14.04
N PHE A 130 -5.35 -4.46 -14.20
CA PHE A 130 -4.05 -4.71 -13.56
C PHE A 130 -2.94 -3.79 -14.03
N ALA A 131 -2.85 -3.50 -15.33
CA ALA A 131 -1.84 -2.59 -15.89
C ALA A 131 -2.01 -1.16 -15.35
N GLN A 132 -3.25 -0.68 -15.26
CA GLN A 132 -3.57 0.61 -14.64
C GLN A 132 -3.22 0.60 -13.15
N ARG A 133 -3.65 -0.40 -12.38
CA ARG A 133 -3.36 -0.52 -10.95
C ARG A 133 -1.84 -0.53 -10.66
N LEU A 134 -1.04 -1.20 -11.50
CA LEU A 134 0.43 -1.17 -11.37
C LEU A 134 0.98 0.25 -11.48
N ARG A 135 0.51 1.03 -12.45
CA ARG A 135 0.94 2.42 -12.62
C ARG A 135 0.51 3.30 -11.46
N ASP A 136 -0.71 3.13 -10.98
CA ASP A 136 -1.27 3.92 -9.88
C ASP A 136 -0.47 3.71 -8.58
N VAL A 137 -0.24 2.46 -8.19
CA VAL A 137 0.52 2.15 -6.96
C VAL A 137 2.00 2.50 -7.10
N LEU A 138 2.57 2.41 -8.31
CA LEU A 138 3.96 2.82 -8.58
C LEU A 138 4.13 4.33 -8.41
N GLY A 139 3.19 5.13 -8.90
CA GLY A 139 3.18 6.58 -8.71
C GLY A 139 3.21 6.97 -7.24
N LEU A 140 2.52 6.22 -6.39
CA LEU A 140 2.49 6.44 -4.94
C LEU A 140 3.76 5.97 -4.20
N GLN A 141 4.68 5.27 -4.84
CA GLN A 141 6.03 5.06 -4.28
C GLN A 141 6.88 6.33 -4.34
N ILE A 142 6.54 7.27 -5.23
CA ILE A 142 7.28 8.52 -5.47
C ILE A 142 6.61 9.68 -4.75
N GLY A 143 5.30 9.87 -4.95
CA GLY A 143 4.51 10.95 -4.37
C GLY A 143 4.56 10.96 -2.84
N ASP A 144 4.46 12.12 -2.20
CA ASP A 144 4.43 12.31 -0.74
C ASP A 144 5.71 11.86 0.00
N GLY A 145 6.80 11.72 -0.72
CA GLY A 145 8.11 11.28 -0.23
C GLY A 145 8.48 9.88 -0.67
N THR A 146 9.67 9.75 -1.24
CA THR A 146 10.19 8.46 -1.71
C THR A 146 10.47 7.49 -0.57
N ALA A 147 10.58 6.21 -0.90
CA ALA A 147 10.92 5.17 0.09
C ALA A 147 12.21 5.48 0.86
N GLN A 148 13.21 6.08 0.20
CA GLN A 148 14.48 6.46 0.84
C GLN A 148 14.28 7.54 1.90
N ILE A 149 13.47 8.56 1.61
CA ILE A 149 13.14 9.62 2.57
C ILE A 149 12.37 9.03 3.76
N MET A 150 11.41 8.16 3.50
CA MET A 150 10.64 7.49 4.56
C MET A 150 11.53 6.63 5.46
N LYS A 151 12.45 5.87 4.89
CA LYS A 151 13.42 5.06 5.65
C LYS A 151 14.35 5.91 6.49
N ASN A 152 14.74 7.10 6.02
CA ASN A 152 15.51 8.04 6.84
C ASN A 152 14.72 8.53 8.06
N ILE A 153 13.41 8.75 7.94
CA ILE A 153 12.56 9.13 9.06
C ILE A 153 12.52 7.99 10.09
N VAL A 154 12.26 6.76 9.62
CA VAL A 154 12.27 5.57 10.48
C VAL A 154 13.62 5.42 11.19
N ALA A 155 14.74 5.46 10.44
CA ALA A 155 16.06 5.28 11.01
C ALA A 155 16.39 6.30 12.12
N ARG A 156 16.00 7.57 11.93
CA ARG A 156 16.24 8.63 12.94
C ARG A 156 15.53 8.37 14.26
N GLU A 157 14.37 7.68 14.22
CA GLU A 157 13.61 7.38 15.44
C GLU A 157 14.26 6.26 16.27
N TYR A 158 14.95 5.32 15.61
CA TYR A 158 15.57 4.16 16.23
C TYR A 158 17.06 4.32 16.51
N LEU A 159 17.72 5.36 15.98
CA LEU A 159 19.13 5.64 16.30
C LEU A 159 19.26 6.18 17.71
N PRO A 160 20.26 5.72 18.49
CA PRO A 160 20.58 6.30 19.80
C PRO A 160 20.84 7.81 19.67
N LYS A 161 20.25 8.59 20.58
CA LYS A 161 20.47 10.04 20.67
C LYS A 161 21.71 10.33 21.48
#